data_ffa9a43dd26b012237fedf590b042f73
#
_entry.id   ffa9a43dd26b012237fedf590b042f73
#
_cell.length_a   1.000
_cell.length_b   1.000
_cell.length_c   1.000
_cell.angle_alpha   90.00
_cell.angle_beta   90.00
_cell.angle_gamma   90.00
#
_symmetry.space_group_name_H-M   'P 1'
#
loop_
_entity.id
_entity.type
_entity.pdbx_description
1 polymer ?
#
loop_
_entity_poly.entity_id
_entity_poly.type
_entity_poly.pdbx_seq_one_letter_code
_entity_poly.pdbx_strand_id
1 'polypeptide(L)'
;QPYPFERSWPYVMKEPSNKNYTSYKERNPVGSYRRTFEVPADWDGREVYMQFDGVDSFFYLWINGQYVGFSKDSRNPARFDISPYLKKGENVVAAEVYRHSDGAYLECQDMFRLSGIFRNVSIFAVPKVHIRDFFAQTNPVDQRDWALNIDHAKPGTMNGDWRLQVDVDVRNLFPATEKLEGCTVSMALYDASGKLVEPVKPKDAPYDGVLEKPLRITGMKDFKTSLLGIYAKPKLWSAEDPNLYTLVLTLKRDGKTEEMVSSRVGFRNVVIKDSVFLVNGQPVKVKGVNRHESHPETGHYVTPELSLIHISEPTRRSYIS
;
A
#
# COMPACT_ATOMS: atom_id res chain seq x y z
N GLN A 1 1.86 2.93 35.17
CA GLN A 1 1.36 1.58 35.53
C GLN A 1 1.88 0.60 34.52
N PRO A 2 2.33 -0.60 34.95
CA PRO A 2 2.66 -1.64 34.02
C PRO A 2 1.40 -1.95 33.19
N TYR A 3 1.60 -2.05 31.90
CA TYR A 3 0.51 -2.35 30.97
C TYR A 3 -0.13 -3.70 31.36
N PRO A 4 -1.42 -3.90 31.17
CA PRO A 4 -2.10 -5.16 31.57
C PRO A 4 -1.41 -6.43 31.11
N PHE A 5 -0.70 -6.43 29.98
CA PHE A 5 0.02 -7.60 29.51
C PHE A 5 1.22 -7.98 30.40
N GLU A 6 1.85 -7.04 31.07
CA GLU A 6 2.92 -7.34 32.05
C GLU A 6 2.40 -8.17 33.20
N ARG A 7 1.10 -8.03 33.52
CA ARG A 7 0.42 -8.83 34.52
C ARG A 7 -0.20 -10.09 33.91
N SER A 8 -0.87 -9.97 32.77
CA SER A 8 -1.63 -11.06 32.17
C SER A 8 -0.76 -12.06 31.44
N TRP A 9 0.21 -11.59 30.64
CA TRP A 9 1.09 -12.45 29.87
C TRP A 9 2.05 -13.27 30.71
N PRO A 10 2.83 -12.66 31.61
CA PRO A 10 3.68 -13.42 32.50
C PRO A 10 2.90 -14.39 33.39
N TYR A 11 1.70 -13.97 33.81
CA TYR A 11 0.83 -14.82 34.61
C TYR A 11 0.34 -16.05 33.82
N VAL A 12 -0.22 -15.81 32.64
CA VAL A 12 -0.73 -16.90 31.77
C VAL A 12 0.40 -17.82 31.31
N MET A 13 1.58 -17.27 31.07
CA MET A 13 2.73 -18.04 30.57
C MET A 13 3.49 -18.78 31.69
N LYS A 14 3.59 -18.18 32.87
CA LYS A 14 4.34 -18.77 34.01
C LYS A 14 3.55 -19.82 34.77
N GLU A 15 2.28 -19.51 35.02
CA GLU A 15 1.42 -20.37 35.83
C GLU A 15 0.01 -20.41 35.25
N PRO A 16 -0.23 -21.28 34.31
CA PRO A 16 -1.58 -21.49 33.82
C PRO A 16 -2.43 -22.06 34.96
N SER A 17 -3.16 -21.17 35.62
CA SER A 17 -4.05 -21.55 36.73
C SER A 17 -5.24 -22.37 36.29
N ASN A 18 -5.55 -22.34 34.98
CA ASN A 18 -6.69 -23.03 34.41
C ASN A 18 -6.21 -24.13 33.44
N LYS A 19 -6.40 -25.38 33.84
CA LYS A 19 -6.08 -26.56 33.05
C LYS A 19 -6.91 -26.69 31.78
N ASN A 20 -8.00 -25.95 31.66
CA ASN A 20 -8.87 -25.95 30.48
C ASN A 20 -8.39 -25.04 29.36
N TYR A 21 -7.36 -24.22 29.58
CA TYR A 21 -6.72 -23.50 28.48
C TYR A 21 -6.01 -24.48 27.55
N THR A 22 -6.28 -24.34 26.26
CA THR A 22 -5.63 -25.16 25.23
C THR A 22 -4.12 -25.04 25.25
N SER A 23 -3.59 -23.89 25.69
CA SER A 23 -2.17 -23.60 25.86
C SER A 23 -1.59 -24.03 27.21
N TYR A 24 -2.33 -24.76 28.03
CA TYR A 24 -1.84 -25.15 29.37
C TYR A 24 -0.51 -25.91 29.34
N LYS A 25 -0.36 -26.84 28.39
CA LYS A 25 0.87 -27.62 28.20
C LYS A 25 1.89 -26.89 27.32
N GLU A 26 1.41 -26.17 26.33
CA GLU A 26 2.23 -25.45 25.36
C GLU A 26 1.93 -23.95 25.50
N ARG A 27 2.74 -23.28 26.32
CA ARG A 27 2.48 -21.88 26.70
C ARG A 27 2.53 -20.90 25.54
N ASN A 28 3.39 -21.19 24.55
CA ASN A 28 3.48 -20.40 23.33
C ASN A 28 3.74 -21.32 22.14
N PRO A 29 2.71 -21.93 21.56
CA PRO A 29 2.86 -22.78 20.40
C PRO A 29 3.54 -22.04 19.26
N VAL A 30 4.44 -22.76 18.59
CA VAL A 30 5.24 -22.25 17.47
C VAL A 30 4.96 -23.09 16.23
N GLY A 31 4.62 -22.42 15.13
CA GLY A 31 4.51 -23.03 13.80
C GLY A 31 5.81 -22.87 13.03
N SER A 32 6.46 -23.98 12.66
CA SER A 32 7.65 -23.95 11.83
C SER A 32 7.27 -24.22 10.37
N TYR A 33 7.54 -23.27 9.51
CA TYR A 33 7.26 -23.32 8.08
C TYR A 33 8.56 -23.40 7.30
N ARG A 34 8.59 -24.25 6.27
CA ARG A 34 9.75 -24.38 5.39
C ARG A 34 9.29 -24.65 3.96
N ARG A 35 9.87 -23.92 3.00
CA ARG A 35 9.58 -24.08 1.58
C ARG A 35 10.83 -23.81 0.74
N THR A 36 10.93 -24.46 -0.40
CA THR A 36 11.89 -24.11 -1.45
C THR A 36 11.27 -23.16 -2.46
N PHE A 37 12.07 -22.31 -3.08
CA PHE A 37 11.69 -21.41 -4.15
C PHE A 37 12.88 -21.11 -5.06
N GLU A 38 12.57 -20.70 -6.28
CA GLU A 38 13.56 -20.22 -7.23
C GLU A 38 13.32 -18.76 -7.57
N VAL A 39 14.40 -18.04 -7.81
CA VAL A 39 14.34 -16.65 -8.28
C VAL A 39 14.47 -16.66 -9.80
N PRO A 40 13.57 -15.99 -10.54
CA PRO A 40 13.65 -15.90 -11.99
C PRO A 40 15.01 -15.35 -12.45
N ALA A 41 15.56 -15.93 -13.51
CA ALA A 41 16.89 -15.55 -14.00
C ALA A 41 16.98 -14.11 -14.53
N ASP A 42 15.85 -13.56 -14.99
CA ASP A 42 15.73 -12.17 -15.46
C ASP A 42 15.71 -11.13 -14.31
N TRP A 43 15.76 -11.60 -13.05
CA TRP A 43 15.92 -10.74 -11.87
C TRP A 43 17.39 -10.53 -11.47
N ASP A 44 18.32 -11.04 -12.26
CA ASP A 44 19.74 -10.82 -11.98
C ASP A 44 20.09 -9.32 -11.92
N GLY A 45 20.83 -8.93 -10.89
CA GLY A 45 21.17 -7.53 -10.62
C GLY A 45 20.08 -6.65 -10.03
N ARG A 46 18.88 -7.19 -9.78
CA ARG A 46 17.78 -6.52 -9.08
C ARG A 46 17.84 -6.76 -7.59
N GLU A 47 17.12 -5.93 -6.82
CA GLU A 47 16.87 -6.18 -5.40
C GLU A 47 15.62 -7.04 -5.27
N VAL A 48 15.72 -8.12 -4.51
CA VAL A 48 14.63 -9.08 -4.32
C VAL A 48 14.07 -8.98 -2.91
N TYR A 49 12.78 -8.79 -2.83
CA TYR A 49 12.05 -8.72 -1.56
C TYR A 49 11.15 -9.93 -1.39
N MET A 50 11.03 -10.38 -0.14
CA MET A 50 10.00 -11.31 0.29
C MET A 50 8.98 -10.57 1.14
N GLN A 51 7.70 -10.71 0.82
CA GLN A 51 6.61 -10.05 1.50
C GLN A 51 5.63 -11.08 2.06
N PHE A 52 5.31 -10.91 3.33
CA PHE A 52 4.24 -11.61 4.03
C PHE A 52 3.10 -10.63 4.23
N ASP A 53 1.95 -10.88 3.61
CA ASP A 53 0.81 -9.96 3.66
C ASP A 53 0.05 -9.98 4.99
N GLY A 54 0.29 -11.00 5.81
CA GLY A 54 -0.26 -11.09 7.16
C GLY A 54 0.19 -12.36 7.87
N VAL A 55 0.75 -12.18 9.07
CA VAL A 55 1.20 -13.26 9.96
C VAL A 55 0.85 -12.90 11.39
N ASP A 56 0.00 -13.69 12.02
CA ASP A 56 -0.41 -13.50 13.41
C ASP A 56 0.38 -14.47 14.31
N SER A 57 1.11 -13.99 15.31
CA SER A 57 1.25 -12.62 15.81
C SER A 57 2.68 -12.10 15.65
N PHE A 58 3.64 -12.99 15.54
CA PHE A 58 5.08 -12.69 15.48
C PHE A 58 5.79 -13.81 14.73
N PHE A 59 6.82 -13.47 13.94
CA PHE A 59 7.64 -14.48 13.31
C PHE A 59 9.08 -14.04 13.09
N TYR A 60 9.97 -15.03 13.08
CA TYR A 60 11.34 -14.93 12.59
C TYR A 60 11.42 -15.47 11.18
N LEU A 61 12.34 -14.91 10.38
CA LEU A 61 12.59 -15.30 8.99
C LEU A 61 14.03 -15.68 8.76
N TRP A 62 14.25 -16.77 8.05
CA TRP A 62 15.55 -17.22 7.54
C TRP A 62 15.48 -17.51 6.05
N ILE A 63 16.55 -17.18 5.35
CA ILE A 63 16.77 -17.56 3.95
C ILE A 63 18.07 -18.37 3.89
N ASN A 64 18.02 -19.56 3.31
CA ASN A 64 19.18 -20.47 3.20
C ASN A 64 19.90 -20.72 4.56
N GLY A 65 19.15 -20.76 5.65
CA GLY A 65 19.65 -20.94 7.00
C GLY A 65 20.25 -19.69 7.65
N GLN A 66 20.28 -18.56 6.95
CA GLN A 66 20.73 -17.28 7.49
C GLN A 66 19.55 -16.48 8.01
N TYR A 67 19.70 -15.92 9.20
CA TYR A 67 18.69 -15.07 9.82
C TYR A 67 18.55 -13.74 9.05
N VAL A 68 17.32 -13.40 8.70
CA VAL A 68 16.97 -12.18 7.93
C VAL A 68 16.39 -11.10 8.84
N GLY A 69 15.43 -11.48 9.68
CA GLY A 69 14.73 -10.53 10.54
C GLY A 69 13.47 -11.10 11.18
N PHE A 70 12.66 -10.22 11.74
CA PHE A 70 11.39 -10.56 12.38
C PHE A 70 10.32 -9.49 12.08
N SER A 71 9.06 -9.84 12.30
CA SER A 71 7.94 -8.91 12.30
C SER A 71 6.94 -9.25 13.39
N LYS A 72 6.21 -8.22 13.87
CA LYS A 72 5.15 -8.32 14.90
C LYS A 72 3.90 -7.69 14.33
N ASP A 73 3.64 -7.02 13.51
CA ASP A 73 2.39 -6.42 13.06
C ASP A 73 1.59 -7.44 12.25
N SER A 74 0.55 -7.99 12.84
CA SER A 74 -0.19 -9.10 12.24
C SER A 74 -0.98 -8.72 10.99
N ARG A 75 -1.42 -7.46 10.87
CA ARG A 75 -2.38 -7.06 9.84
C ARG A 75 -1.76 -6.29 8.67
N ASN A 76 -0.58 -5.75 8.85
CA ASN A 76 0.17 -5.06 7.82
C ASN A 76 1.18 -5.99 7.14
N PRO A 77 1.49 -5.76 5.86
CA PRO A 77 2.52 -6.53 5.17
C PRO A 77 3.91 -6.34 5.80
N ALA A 78 4.60 -7.44 6.04
CA ALA A 78 6.00 -7.45 6.43
C ALA A 78 6.87 -7.70 5.21
N ARG A 79 7.81 -6.80 4.92
CA ARG A 79 8.70 -6.87 3.76
C ARG A 79 10.15 -6.95 4.18
N PHE A 80 10.88 -7.91 3.62
CA PHE A 80 12.29 -8.16 3.88
C PHE A 80 13.10 -8.13 2.59
N ASP A 81 14.21 -7.42 2.58
CA ASP A 81 15.22 -7.55 1.53
C ASP A 81 15.94 -8.89 1.73
N ILE A 82 15.78 -9.77 0.76
CA ILE A 82 16.39 -11.10 0.79
C ILE A 82 17.58 -11.23 -0.18
N SER A 83 17.87 -10.19 -0.95
CA SER A 83 18.93 -10.18 -1.96
C SER A 83 20.28 -10.69 -1.44
N PRO A 84 20.76 -10.26 -0.23
CA PRO A 84 22.07 -10.70 0.28
C PRO A 84 22.13 -12.18 0.64
N TYR A 85 21.01 -12.86 0.78
CA TYR A 85 20.90 -14.24 1.25
C TYR A 85 20.63 -15.23 0.12
N LEU A 86 20.40 -14.75 -1.11
CA LEU A 86 20.06 -15.57 -2.25
C LEU A 86 21.28 -16.28 -2.85
N LYS A 87 21.06 -17.45 -3.40
CA LYS A 87 22.00 -18.20 -4.22
C LYS A 87 21.38 -18.56 -5.57
N LYS A 88 22.18 -18.90 -6.56
CA LYS A 88 21.70 -19.42 -7.84
C LYS A 88 20.92 -20.72 -7.66
N GLY A 89 19.80 -20.86 -8.37
CA GLY A 89 18.92 -22.03 -8.33
C GLY A 89 18.02 -22.04 -7.10
N GLU A 90 17.84 -23.20 -6.53
CA GLU A 90 16.92 -23.42 -5.43
C GLU A 90 17.37 -22.72 -4.13
N ASN A 91 16.48 -21.96 -3.55
CA ASN A 91 16.62 -21.29 -2.26
C ASN A 91 15.61 -21.88 -1.27
N VAL A 92 15.91 -21.77 0.01
CA VAL A 92 15.06 -22.25 1.10
C VAL A 92 14.64 -21.07 1.96
N VAL A 93 13.33 -20.88 2.14
CA VAL A 93 12.76 -20.01 3.16
C VAL A 93 12.33 -20.84 4.36
N ALA A 94 12.61 -20.34 5.56
CA ALA A 94 12.06 -20.87 6.81
C ALA A 94 11.48 -19.72 7.65
N ALA A 95 10.31 -19.93 8.22
CA ALA A 95 9.68 -19.00 9.14
C ALA A 95 9.23 -19.74 10.40
N GLU A 96 9.49 -19.12 11.54
CA GLU A 96 9.07 -19.62 12.84
C GLU A 96 8.05 -18.63 13.42
N VAL A 97 6.77 -19.05 13.44
CA VAL A 97 5.62 -18.22 13.78
C VAL A 97 5.15 -18.54 15.19
N TYR A 98 5.14 -17.52 16.02
CA TYR A 98 4.73 -17.59 17.43
C TYR A 98 3.29 -17.14 17.62
N ARG A 99 2.50 -17.94 18.33
CA ARG A 99 1.11 -17.62 18.61
C ARG A 99 0.98 -16.39 19.50
N HIS A 100 1.87 -16.20 20.44
CA HIS A 100 1.80 -15.11 21.39
C HIS A 100 3.04 -14.24 21.31
N SER A 101 2.82 -12.94 21.28
CA SER A 101 3.84 -11.90 21.37
C SER A 101 3.31 -10.74 22.22
N ASP A 102 4.14 -9.79 22.53
CA ASP A 102 3.72 -8.54 23.15
C ASP A 102 2.69 -7.78 22.30
N GLY A 103 2.82 -7.81 20.96
CA GLY A 103 1.86 -7.21 20.02
C GLY A 103 0.51 -7.92 20.01
N ALA A 104 0.46 -9.23 20.14
CA ALA A 104 -0.77 -10.02 20.05
C ALA A 104 -1.85 -9.58 21.07
N TYR A 105 -1.42 -9.10 22.22
CA TYR A 105 -2.36 -8.59 23.23
C TYR A 105 -3.05 -7.30 22.78
N LEU A 106 -2.32 -6.41 22.12
CA LEU A 106 -2.83 -5.13 21.61
C LEU A 106 -3.69 -5.31 20.37
N GLU A 107 -3.35 -6.27 19.54
CA GLU A 107 -4.00 -6.52 18.25
C GLU A 107 -5.28 -7.34 18.36
N CYS A 108 -5.53 -7.97 19.49
CA CYS A 108 -6.67 -8.84 19.69
C CYS A 108 -7.90 -8.06 20.15
N GLN A 109 -8.51 -7.34 19.22
CA GLN A 109 -9.70 -6.51 19.44
C GLN A 109 -10.96 -7.30 19.08
N ASP A 110 -11.61 -7.92 20.06
CA ASP A 110 -12.90 -8.64 19.88
C ASP A 110 -12.92 -9.65 18.70
N MET A 111 -11.76 -10.22 18.38
CA MET A 111 -11.60 -11.15 17.28
C MET A 111 -11.15 -12.53 17.77
N PHE A 112 -11.41 -13.55 16.97
CA PHE A 112 -10.82 -14.87 17.19
C PHE A 112 -9.28 -14.79 17.12
N ARG A 113 -8.62 -15.48 18.05
CA ARG A 113 -7.15 -15.58 18.09
C ARG A 113 -6.69 -16.78 17.26
N LEU A 114 -6.56 -16.54 15.96
CA LEU A 114 -6.12 -17.54 15.00
C LEU A 114 -4.74 -17.13 14.50
N SER A 115 -3.73 -17.85 14.94
CA SER A 115 -2.33 -17.57 14.60
C SER A 115 -1.92 -18.27 13.32
N GLY A 116 -0.81 -17.83 12.74
CA GLY A 116 -0.19 -18.42 11.56
C GLY A 116 -0.10 -17.44 10.40
N ILE A 117 0.32 -17.96 9.27
CA ILE A 117 0.41 -17.20 8.01
C ILE A 117 -0.97 -17.27 7.36
N PHE A 118 -1.77 -16.21 7.48
CA PHE A 118 -3.16 -16.20 7.03
C PHE A 118 -3.38 -15.48 5.70
N ARG A 119 -2.33 -14.85 5.14
CA ARG A 119 -2.35 -14.21 3.83
C ARG A 119 -1.19 -14.69 2.96
N ASN A 120 -1.09 -14.14 1.75
CA ASN A 120 -0.09 -14.56 0.78
C ASN A 120 1.35 -14.28 1.26
N VAL A 121 2.26 -15.14 0.79
CA VAL A 121 3.69 -14.90 0.83
C VAL A 121 4.18 -14.84 -0.61
N SER A 122 4.82 -13.74 -0.97
CA SER A 122 5.28 -13.49 -2.33
C SER A 122 6.72 -13.00 -2.35
N ILE A 123 7.38 -13.19 -3.49
CA ILE A 123 8.65 -12.55 -3.82
C ILE A 123 8.44 -11.62 -5.00
N PHE A 124 9.14 -10.50 -5.02
CA PHE A 124 9.18 -9.59 -6.15
C PHE A 124 10.55 -8.91 -6.24
N ALA A 125 10.90 -8.44 -7.42
CA ALA A 125 12.16 -7.76 -7.65
C ALA A 125 11.95 -6.34 -8.15
N VAL A 126 12.79 -5.42 -7.70
CA VAL A 126 12.82 -4.04 -8.14
C VAL A 126 14.19 -3.68 -8.72
N PRO A 127 14.27 -2.75 -9.67
CA PRO A 127 15.54 -2.21 -10.12
C PRO A 127 16.29 -1.52 -8.96
N LYS A 128 17.60 -1.36 -9.07
CA LYS A 128 18.38 -0.62 -8.05
C LYS A 128 17.99 0.85 -7.93
N VAL A 129 17.44 1.44 -8.99
CA VAL A 129 16.71 2.71 -8.95
C VAL A 129 15.25 2.42 -9.26
N HIS A 130 14.37 2.66 -8.33
CA HIS A 130 12.95 2.32 -8.46
C HIS A 130 12.04 3.34 -7.78
N ILE A 131 10.78 3.36 -8.18
CA ILE A 131 9.73 4.12 -7.52
C ILE A 131 9.34 3.38 -6.23
N ARG A 132 9.79 3.92 -5.10
CA ARG A 132 9.51 3.33 -3.79
C ARG A 132 8.05 3.51 -3.39
N ASP A 133 7.51 4.72 -3.65
CA ASP A 133 6.17 5.12 -3.29
C ASP A 133 5.72 6.31 -4.13
N PHE A 134 4.43 6.51 -4.23
CA PHE A 134 3.87 7.73 -4.83
C PHE A 134 2.52 8.06 -4.22
N PHE A 135 2.18 9.35 -4.24
CA PHE A 135 0.92 9.85 -3.73
C PHE A 135 0.26 10.76 -4.77
N ALA A 136 -0.89 10.34 -5.29
CA ALA A 136 -1.65 11.08 -6.28
C ALA A 136 -2.78 11.89 -5.60
N GLN A 137 -2.81 13.19 -5.87
CA GLN A 137 -3.78 14.12 -5.34
C GLN A 137 -4.49 14.86 -6.48
N THR A 138 -5.79 15.00 -6.38
CA THR A 138 -6.59 15.72 -7.35
C THR A 138 -7.34 16.88 -6.69
N ASN A 139 -7.31 18.05 -7.33
CA ASN A 139 -8.02 19.24 -6.85
C ASN A 139 -8.55 20.05 -8.04
N PRO A 140 -9.72 20.68 -7.92
CA PRO A 140 -10.18 21.62 -8.94
C PRO A 140 -9.27 22.86 -8.96
N VAL A 141 -9.09 23.45 -10.13
CA VAL A 141 -8.24 24.62 -10.36
C VAL A 141 -9.12 25.79 -10.79
N ASP A 142 -8.98 26.94 -10.14
CA ASP A 142 -9.50 28.20 -10.64
C ASP A 142 -8.45 28.77 -11.62
N GLN A 143 -8.87 29.33 -12.75
CA GLN A 143 -7.97 29.91 -13.75
C GLN A 143 -7.05 31.02 -13.18
N ARG A 144 -7.45 31.66 -12.08
CA ARG A 144 -6.62 32.63 -11.34
C ARG A 144 -5.52 32.00 -10.49
N ASP A 145 -5.64 30.73 -10.17
CA ASP A 145 -4.72 30.03 -9.25
C ASP A 145 -3.53 29.41 -10.00
N TRP A 146 -3.55 29.39 -11.31
CA TRP A 146 -2.49 28.85 -12.16
C TRP A 146 -1.12 29.53 -11.94
N ALA A 147 -1.15 30.84 -11.71
CA ALA A 147 0.05 31.64 -11.48
C ALA A 147 0.59 31.54 -10.04
N LEU A 148 -0.22 31.11 -9.09
CA LEU A 148 0.05 31.22 -7.66
C LEU A 148 0.22 29.88 -6.95
N ASN A 149 0.05 28.76 -7.63
CA ASN A 149 0.17 27.42 -7.02
C ASN A 149 -0.75 27.20 -5.79
N ILE A 150 -1.94 27.81 -5.79
CA ILE A 150 -2.80 27.90 -4.61
C ILE A 150 -3.76 26.71 -4.54
N ASP A 151 -3.85 26.13 -3.34
CA ASP A 151 -4.62 24.93 -3.04
C ASP A 151 -6.13 25.12 -2.82
N HIS A 152 -6.71 26.25 -3.20
CA HIS A 152 -8.08 26.58 -2.84
C HIS A 152 -9.05 26.53 -4.02
N ALA A 153 -9.76 25.41 -4.13
CA ALA A 153 -10.95 25.35 -4.97
C ALA A 153 -12.07 26.21 -4.39
N LYS A 154 -12.60 27.13 -5.19
CA LYS A 154 -13.82 27.85 -4.82
C LYS A 154 -15.06 27.00 -5.10
N PRO A 155 -16.10 27.10 -4.26
CA PRO A 155 -17.38 26.48 -4.58
C PRO A 155 -17.85 26.92 -5.99
N GLY A 156 -18.20 25.96 -6.83
CA GLY A 156 -18.64 26.21 -8.21
C GLY A 156 -17.61 25.94 -9.30
N THR A 157 -16.34 25.67 -8.95
CA THR A 157 -15.29 25.34 -9.93
C THR A 157 -15.19 23.82 -10.23
N MET A 158 -16.06 23.00 -9.65
CA MET A 158 -16.06 21.56 -9.84
C MET A 158 -16.21 21.10 -11.30
N ASN A 159 -16.86 21.94 -12.14
CA ASN A 159 -17.02 21.67 -13.58
C ASN A 159 -15.88 22.28 -14.42
N GLY A 160 -14.86 22.83 -13.78
CA GLY A 160 -13.69 23.41 -14.42
C GLY A 160 -12.57 22.42 -14.66
N ASP A 161 -11.38 22.95 -14.84
CA ASP A 161 -10.16 22.17 -14.98
C ASP A 161 -9.69 21.64 -13.61
N TRP A 162 -8.97 20.55 -13.64
CA TRP A 162 -8.49 19.87 -12.45
C TRP A 162 -7.00 19.66 -12.48
N ARG A 163 -6.38 19.81 -11.33
CA ARG A 163 -4.97 19.48 -11.08
C ARG A 163 -4.87 18.03 -10.63
N LEU A 164 -3.93 17.29 -11.23
CA LEU A 164 -3.39 16.05 -10.73
C LEU A 164 -1.94 16.30 -10.35
N GLN A 165 -1.64 16.24 -9.08
CA GLN A 165 -0.29 16.27 -8.53
C GLN A 165 0.09 14.86 -8.09
N VAL A 166 1.28 14.40 -8.46
CA VAL A 166 1.81 13.11 -8.03
C VAL A 166 3.15 13.34 -7.39
N ASP A 167 3.21 13.18 -6.09
CA ASP A 167 4.46 13.15 -5.33
C ASP A 167 5.06 11.76 -5.48
N VAL A 168 6.31 11.69 -5.91
CA VAL A 168 7.02 10.43 -6.20
C VAL A 168 8.25 10.32 -5.35
N ASP A 169 8.39 9.19 -4.67
CA ASP A 169 9.54 8.81 -3.85
C ASP A 169 10.36 7.78 -4.64
N VAL A 170 11.54 8.18 -5.08
CA VAL A 170 12.46 7.30 -5.84
C VAL A 170 13.58 6.85 -4.91
N ARG A 171 13.80 5.55 -4.84
CA ARG A 171 14.88 4.95 -4.06
C ARG A 171 16.06 4.61 -4.97
N ASN A 172 17.24 4.96 -4.51
CA ASN A 172 18.51 4.57 -5.11
C ASN A 172 19.25 3.61 -4.18
N LEU A 173 19.53 2.41 -4.67
CA LEU A 173 20.28 1.36 -3.98
C LEU A 173 21.72 1.19 -4.52
N PHE A 174 22.15 2.00 -5.49
CA PHE A 174 23.54 2.03 -5.91
C PHE A 174 24.42 2.65 -4.82
N PRO A 175 25.70 2.28 -4.76
CA PRO A 175 26.66 2.91 -3.86
C PRO A 175 26.67 4.43 -4.02
N ALA A 176 26.92 5.15 -2.92
CA ALA A 176 26.96 6.62 -2.92
C ALA A 176 28.04 7.22 -3.85
N THR A 177 29.02 6.43 -4.25
CA THR A 177 30.07 6.80 -5.20
C THR A 177 29.61 6.79 -6.65
N GLU A 178 28.48 6.14 -6.96
CA GLU A 178 27.93 6.07 -8.31
C GLU A 178 27.07 7.30 -8.58
N LYS A 179 27.45 8.09 -9.56
CA LYS A 179 26.64 9.22 -10.04
C LYS A 179 25.58 8.68 -10.98
N LEU A 180 24.33 8.89 -10.63
CA LEU A 180 23.20 8.54 -11.48
C LEU A 180 22.79 9.77 -12.31
N GLU A 181 23.28 9.82 -13.52
CA GLU A 181 22.88 10.80 -14.53
C GLU A 181 21.80 10.19 -15.44
N GLY A 182 21.09 11.04 -16.19
CA GLY A 182 20.10 10.57 -17.18
C GLY A 182 18.85 9.91 -16.61
N CYS A 183 18.61 10.00 -15.30
CA CYS A 183 17.35 9.51 -14.72
C CYS A 183 16.24 10.53 -14.92
N THR A 184 15.07 10.04 -15.40
CA THR A 184 13.85 10.85 -15.50
C THR A 184 12.65 10.07 -14.94
N VAL A 185 11.69 10.79 -14.39
CA VAL A 185 10.38 10.25 -14.06
C VAL A 185 9.31 11.00 -14.83
N SER A 186 8.38 10.27 -15.42
CA SER A 186 7.25 10.83 -16.16
C SER A 186 5.93 10.26 -15.68
N MET A 187 4.83 11.00 -15.90
CA MET A 187 3.48 10.51 -15.71
C MET A 187 2.66 10.64 -16.97
N ALA A 188 1.81 9.64 -17.23
CA ALA A 188 0.80 9.62 -18.25
C ALA A 188 -0.55 9.22 -17.65
N LEU A 189 -1.63 9.83 -18.11
CA LEU A 189 -2.98 9.55 -17.66
C LEU A 189 -3.80 8.98 -18.81
N TYR A 190 -4.49 7.86 -18.56
CA TYR A 190 -5.35 7.21 -19.55
C TYR A 190 -6.79 7.16 -19.04
N ASP A 191 -7.73 7.36 -19.91
CA ASP A 191 -9.17 7.21 -19.61
C ASP A 191 -9.58 5.72 -19.51
N ALA A 192 -10.85 5.48 -19.22
CA ALA A 192 -11.39 4.13 -19.10
C ALA A 192 -11.32 3.30 -20.41
N SER A 193 -11.19 3.95 -21.55
CA SER A 193 -11.02 3.30 -22.86
C SER A 193 -9.55 2.98 -23.19
N GLY A 194 -8.60 3.42 -22.33
CA GLY A 194 -7.16 3.31 -22.58
C GLY A 194 -6.60 4.42 -23.45
N LYS A 195 -7.36 5.47 -23.75
CA LYS A 195 -6.90 6.63 -24.50
C LYS A 195 -6.11 7.57 -23.59
N LEU A 196 -4.96 8.05 -24.10
CA LEU A 196 -4.16 9.07 -23.43
C LEU A 196 -4.96 10.36 -23.26
N VAL A 197 -4.97 10.88 -22.04
CA VAL A 197 -5.56 12.19 -21.70
C VAL A 197 -4.42 13.17 -21.56
N GLU A 198 -4.31 14.09 -22.50
CA GLU A 198 -3.25 15.10 -22.47
C GLU A 198 -3.58 16.20 -21.46
N PRO A 199 -2.56 16.70 -20.73
CA PRO A 199 -2.74 17.84 -19.86
C PRO A 199 -2.94 19.13 -20.68
N VAL A 200 -3.69 20.04 -20.11
CA VAL A 200 -3.85 21.41 -20.66
C VAL A 200 -2.56 22.18 -20.45
N LYS A 201 -2.09 22.86 -21.50
CA LYS A 201 -0.95 23.79 -21.43
C LYS A 201 -1.46 25.21 -21.33
N PRO A 202 -1.30 25.89 -20.18
CA PRO A 202 -1.69 27.28 -20.05
C PRO A 202 -0.79 28.18 -20.90
N LYS A 203 -1.36 29.20 -21.52
CA LYS A 203 -0.65 30.12 -22.42
C LYS A 203 0.49 30.90 -21.72
N ASP A 204 0.29 31.25 -20.46
CA ASP A 204 1.15 32.21 -19.74
C ASP A 204 1.67 31.66 -18.39
N ALA A 205 1.52 30.37 -18.12
CA ALA A 205 2.01 29.80 -16.88
C ALA A 205 3.49 29.40 -16.98
N PRO A 206 4.27 29.52 -15.91
CA PRO A 206 5.63 29.02 -15.86
C PRO A 206 5.72 27.49 -16.01
N TYR A 207 4.59 26.84 -16.00
CA TYR A 207 4.40 25.43 -16.22
C TYR A 207 4.30 25.14 -17.72
N ASP A 208 5.27 24.40 -18.22
CA ASP A 208 5.38 24.06 -19.65
C ASP A 208 4.55 22.84 -20.06
N GLY A 209 3.77 22.28 -19.14
CA GLY A 209 3.02 21.04 -19.35
C GLY A 209 3.89 19.80 -19.38
N VAL A 210 5.16 19.90 -18.99
CA VAL A 210 6.07 18.77 -18.95
C VAL A 210 5.64 17.78 -17.89
N LEU A 211 5.28 16.60 -18.31
CA LEU A 211 4.94 15.49 -17.44
C LEU A 211 6.17 14.60 -17.17
N GLU A 212 7.30 14.92 -17.75
CA GLU A 212 8.59 14.27 -17.52
C GLU A 212 9.54 15.24 -16.79
N LYS A 213 10.19 14.75 -15.75
CA LYS A 213 11.07 15.52 -14.91
C LYS A 213 12.41 14.82 -14.73
N PRO A 214 13.54 15.50 -14.98
CA PRO A 214 14.85 14.93 -14.72
C PRO A 214 15.06 14.80 -13.20
N LEU A 215 15.68 13.70 -12.81
CA LEU A 215 16.05 13.40 -11.44
C LEU A 215 17.57 13.62 -11.28
N ARG A 216 17.94 14.49 -10.35
CA ARG A 216 19.36 14.67 -9.97
C ARG A 216 19.62 13.84 -8.72
N ILE A 217 19.97 12.58 -8.93
CA ILE A 217 20.23 11.65 -7.83
C ILE A 217 21.71 11.68 -7.52
N THR A 218 22.09 12.30 -6.41
CA THR A 218 23.48 12.41 -5.94
C THR A 218 23.60 11.84 -4.55
N GLY A 219 24.15 10.64 -4.43
CA GLY A 219 24.58 10.06 -3.15
C GLY A 219 23.52 9.80 -2.10
N MET A 220 22.25 10.10 -2.37
CA MET A 220 21.13 9.88 -1.44
C MET A 220 20.43 8.56 -1.75
N LYS A 221 19.99 7.86 -0.70
CA LYS A 221 19.20 6.63 -0.86
C LYS A 221 17.81 6.91 -1.40
N ASP A 222 17.17 7.98 -0.98
CA ASP A 222 15.80 8.33 -1.37
C ASP A 222 15.78 9.77 -1.92
N PHE A 223 15.01 9.96 -2.98
CA PHE A 223 14.81 11.25 -3.65
C PHE A 223 13.33 11.50 -3.87
N LYS A 224 12.86 12.70 -3.48
CA LYS A 224 11.46 13.10 -3.65
C LYS A 224 11.30 14.11 -4.77
N THR A 225 10.29 13.93 -5.59
CA THR A 225 9.89 14.88 -6.63
C THR A 225 8.38 14.90 -6.77
N SER A 226 7.87 15.94 -7.42
CA SER A 226 6.46 16.06 -7.74
C SER A 226 6.27 16.30 -9.23
N LEU A 227 5.31 15.63 -9.81
CA LEU A 227 4.81 15.83 -11.16
C LEU A 227 3.43 16.50 -11.08
N LEU A 228 3.17 17.43 -11.97
CA LEU A 228 1.93 18.21 -11.98
C LEU A 228 1.35 18.25 -13.38
N GLY A 229 0.09 17.84 -13.53
CA GLY A 229 -0.70 17.97 -14.75
C GLY A 229 -2.04 18.66 -14.48
N ILE A 230 -2.49 19.47 -15.42
CA ILE A 230 -3.81 20.05 -15.38
C ILE A 230 -4.64 19.46 -16.53
N TYR A 231 -5.84 19.02 -16.22
CA TYR A 231 -6.70 18.28 -17.13
C TYR A 231 -8.03 19.03 -17.31
N ALA A 232 -8.45 19.20 -18.57
CA ALA A 232 -9.66 19.92 -18.91
C ALA A 232 -10.90 19.10 -18.55
N LYS A 233 -11.72 19.60 -17.64
CA LYS A 233 -13.04 19.06 -17.29
C LYS A 233 -13.10 17.53 -17.25
N PRO A 234 -12.27 16.87 -16.45
CA PRO A 234 -12.28 15.42 -16.37
C PRO A 234 -13.62 14.94 -15.81
N LYS A 235 -13.99 13.70 -16.11
CA LYS A 235 -15.12 13.04 -15.44
C LYS A 235 -14.77 12.83 -13.98
N LEU A 236 -15.56 13.39 -13.09
CA LEU A 236 -15.32 13.32 -11.66
C LEU A 236 -15.72 11.95 -11.11
N TRP A 237 -15.04 11.56 -10.05
CA TRP A 237 -15.38 10.38 -9.30
C TRP A 237 -16.39 10.72 -8.19
N SER A 238 -17.44 9.94 -8.09
CA SER A 238 -18.30 9.85 -6.91
C SER A 238 -18.62 8.40 -6.59
N ALA A 239 -19.26 8.13 -5.46
CA ALA A 239 -19.68 6.76 -5.11
C ALA A 239 -20.74 6.23 -6.07
N GLU A 240 -21.59 7.13 -6.61
CA GLU A 240 -22.66 6.81 -7.55
C GLU A 240 -22.15 6.69 -8.99
N ASP A 241 -21.11 7.46 -9.35
CA ASP A 241 -20.47 7.45 -10.67
C ASP A 241 -18.94 7.39 -10.50
N PRO A 242 -18.37 6.18 -10.28
CA PRO A 242 -16.98 5.99 -9.91
C PRO A 242 -16.03 6.04 -11.11
N ASN A 243 -15.98 7.18 -11.81
CA ASN A 243 -15.07 7.36 -12.93
C ASN A 243 -13.62 7.31 -12.49
N LEU A 244 -12.86 6.40 -13.10
CA LEU A 244 -11.45 6.18 -12.80
C LEU A 244 -10.60 6.29 -14.06
N TYR A 245 -9.46 6.91 -13.90
CA TYR A 245 -8.37 6.99 -14.88
C TYR A 245 -7.25 6.05 -14.46
N THR A 246 -6.42 5.64 -15.42
CA THR A 246 -5.18 4.91 -15.12
C THR A 246 -4.01 5.88 -15.20
N LEU A 247 -3.40 6.12 -14.05
CA LEU A 247 -2.13 6.82 -13.94
C LEU A 247 -1.01 5.82 -14.18
N VAL A 248 -0.06 6.16 -15.07
CA VAL A 248 1.16 5.40 -15.31
C VAL A 248 2.35 6.29 -15.00
N LEU A 249 3.22 5.84 -14.10
CA LEU A 249 4.51 6.45 -13.83
C LEU A 249 5.60 5.63 -14.49
N THR A 250 6.52 6.29 -15.20
CA THR A 250 7.65 5.63 -15.86
C THR A 250 8.95 6.24 -15.35
N LEU A 251 9.81 5.41 -14.81
CA LEU A 251 11.18 5.75 -14.45
C LEU A 251 12.10 5.27 -15.56
N LYS A 252 12.92 6.18 -16.07
CA LYS A 252 13.93 5.87 -17.09
C LYS A 252 15.32 6.24 -16.60
N ARG A 253 16.31 5.53 -17.09
CA ARG A 253 17.74 5.83 -16.95
C ARG A 253 18.41 5.72 -18.31
N ASP A 254 19.12 6.78 -18.72
CA ASP A 254 19.78 6.87 -20.04
C ASP A 254 18.83 6.53 -21.21
N GLY A 255 17.58 7.01 -21.11
CA GLY A 255 16.53 6.78 -22.09
C GLY A 255 15.89 5.39 -22.08
N LYS A 256 16.39 4.44 -21.27
CA LYS A 256 15.81 3.10 -21.11
C LYS A 256 14.85 3.09 -19.94
N THR A 257 13.71 2.41 -20.13
CA THR A 257 12.74 2.21 -19.05
C THR A 257 13.30 1.21 -18.03
N GLU A 258 13.46 1.67 -16.79
CA GLU A 258 13.84 0.84 -15.65
C GLU A 258 12.61 0.23 -14.98
N GLU A 259 11.56 1.05 -14.81
CA GLU A 259 10.35 0.64 -14.13
C GLU A 259 9.11 1.39 -14.65
N MET A 260 7.99 0.71 -14.64
CA MET A 260 6.67 1.29 -14.86
C MET A 260 5.73 0.82 -13.75
N VAL A 261 5.06 1.75 -13.11
CA VAL A 261 4.02 1.47 -12.13
C VAL A 261 2.72 2.15 -12.52
N SER A 262 1.59 1.53 -12.19
CA SER A 262 0.28 2.09 -12.51
C SER A 262 -0.66 2.04 -11.32
N SER A 263 -1.59 3.00 -11.28
CA SER A 263 -2.66 3.06 -10.28
C SER A 263 -3.92 3.65 -10.86
N ARG A 264 -5.07 3.34 -10.26
CA ARG A 264 -6.35 3.95 -10.61
C ARG A 264 -6.53 5.24 -9.82
N VAL A 265 -6.86 6.31 -10.50
CA VAL A 265 -7.04 7.65 -9.92
C VAL A 265 -8.40 8.21 -10.31
N GLY A 266 -9.16 8.70 -9.34
CA GLY A 266 -10.41 9.43 -9.57
C GLY A 266 -10.22 10.92 -9.29
N PHE A 267 -10.73 11.78 -10.17
CA PHE A 267 -10.76 13.21 -9.91
C PHE A 267 -11.85 13.51 -8.89
N ARG A 268 -11.44 13.78 -7.66
CA ARG A 268 -12.33 14.11 -6.56
C ARG A 268 -11.69 15.11 -5.60
N ASN A 269 -12.50 15.95 -5.01
CA ASN A 269 -12.12 16.82 -3.91
C ASN A 269 -12.90 16.40 -2.67
N VAL A 270 -12.19 16.15 -1.57
CA VAL A 270 -12.77 15.72 -0.30
C VAL A 270 -12.40 16.76 0.75
N VAL A 271 -13.40 17.39 1.34
CA VAL A 271 -13.20 18.43 2.36
C VAL A 271 -14.22 18.27 3.49
N ILE A 272 -13.84 18.70 4.68
CA ILE A 272 -14.78 18.94 5.79
C ILE A 272 -14.93 20.45 5.91
N LYS A 273 -16.14 20.94 5.69
CA LYS A 273 -16.47 22.35 5.80
C LYS A 273 -17.70 22.51 6.69
N ASP A 274 -17.63 23.42 7.65
CA ASP A 274 -18.69 23.67 8.62
C ASP A 274 -19.23 22.39 9.27
N SER A 275 -18.32 21.50 9.64
CA SER A 275 -18.59 20.16 10.20
C SER A 275 -19.33 19.20 9.25
N VAL A 276 -19.41 19.50 7.96
CA VAL A 276 -20.03 18.65 6.94
C VAL A 276 -18.96 18.03 6.06
N PHE A 277 -19.04 16.68 5.89
CA PHE A 277 -18.18 15.94 4.97
C PHE A 277 -18.70 16.10 3.53
N LEU A 278 -17.85 16.64 2.67
CA LEU A 278 -18.20 16.97 1.29
C LEU A 278 -17.29 16.17 0.32
N VAL A 279 -17.91 15.62 -0.71
CA VAL A 279 -17.21 15.09 -1.90
C VAL A 279 -17.66 15.90 -3.11
N ASN A 280 -16.71 16.51 -3.81
CA ASN A 280 -16.97 17.41 -4.94
C ASN A 280 -17.99 18.51 -4.60
N GLY A 281 -17.92 19.05 -3.38
CA GLY A 281 -18.81 20.09 -2.89
C GLY A 281 -20.21 19.61 -2.51
N GLN A 282 -20.53 18.32 -2.63
CA GLN A 282 -21.81 17.75 -2.24
C GLN A 282 -21.69 17.06 -0.86
N PRO A 283 -22.67 17.29 0.04
CA PRO A 283 -22.67 16.64 1.33
C PRO A 283 -22.91 15.13 1.20
N VAL A 284 -22.09 14.34 1.87
CA VAL A 284 -22.16 12.88 1.83
C VAL A 284 -22.41 12.32 3.22
N LYS A 285 -23.38 11.41 3.30
CA LYS A 285 -23.58 10.57 4.49
C LYS A 285 -22.94 9.21 4.27
N VAL A 286 -21.95 8.89 5.10
CA VAL A 286 -21.33 7.56 5.08
C VAL A 286 -22.33 6.54 5.61
N LYS A 287 -22.61 5.52 4.79
CA LYS A 287 -23.40 4.35 5.20
C LYS A 287 -22.43 3.19 5.37
N GLY A 288 -22.32 2.67 6.58
CA GLY A 288 -21.35 1.63 6.88
C GLY A 288 -21.77 0.77 8.05
N VAL A 289 -21.04 -0.32 8.21
CA VAL A 289 -21.19 -1.28 9.31
C VAL A 289 -19.80 -1.63 9.85
N ASN A 290 -19.74 -1.97 11.13
CA ASN A 290 -18.53 -2.56 11.71
C ASN A 290 -18.51 -4.04 11.37
N ARG A 291 -17.36 -4.52 10.86
CA ARG A 291 -17.18 -5.90 10.48
C ARG A 291 -15.79 -6.39 10.88
N HIS A 292 -15.74 -7.59 11.43
CA HIS A 292 -14.52 -8.36 11.58
C HIS A 292 -14.45 -9.43 10.48
N GLU A 293 -13.29 -9.52 9.82
CA GLU A 293 -13.03 -10.56 8.84
C GLU A 293 -12.86 -11.90 9.55
N SER A 294 -13.85 -12.77 9.39
CA SER A 294 -13.82 -14.14 9.91
C SER A 294 -14.65 -15.08 9.05
N HIS A 295 -14.13 -16.29 8.87
CA HIS A 295 -14.81 -17.35 8.13
C HIS A 295 -14.64 -18.69 8.85
N PRO A 296 -15.68 -19.56 8.92
CA PRO A 296 -15.62 -20.81 9.68
C PRO A 296 -14.49 -21.76 9.28
N GLU A 297 -14.13 -21.79 7.99
CA GLU A 297 -13.11 -22.70 7.45
C GLU A 297 -11.74 -22.05 7.29
N THR A 298 -11.69 -20.76 6.89
CA THR A 298 -10.46 -20.09 6.52
C THR A 298 -9.94 -19.10 7.59
N GLY A 299 -10.66 -18.96 8.70
CA GLY A 299 -10.26 -18.11 9.82
C GLY A 299 -10.31 -16.62 9.46
N HIS A 300 -9.18 -15.93 9.52
CA HIS A 300 -9.09 -14.50 9.21
C HIS A 300 -8.92 -14.21 7.71
N TYR A 301 -8.89 -15.21 6.88
CA TYR A 301 -8.85 -15.05 5.44
C TYR A 301 -10.27 -15.11 4.85
N VAL A 302 -10.65 -14.03 4.18
CA VAL A 302 -11.93 -13.94 3.46
C VAL A 302 -11.61 -13.57 2.01
N THR A 303 -12.07 -14.39 1.06
CA THR A 303 -11.85 -14.10 -0.36
C THR A 303 -12.66 -12.87 -0.81
N PRO A 304 -12.24 -12.19 -1.90
CA PRO A 304 -13.02 -11.09 -2.45
C PRO A 304 -14.47 -11.49 -2.76
N GLU A 305 -14.70 -12.70 -3.27
CA GLU A 305 -16.04 -13.21 -3.58
C GLU A 305 -16.90 -13.34 -2.33
N LEU A 306 -16.36 -13.92 -1.25
CA LEU A 306 -17.06 -14.03 0.03
C LEU A 306 -17.30 -12.65 0.65
N SER A 307 -16.38 -11.73 0.49
CA SER A 307 -16.56 -10.34 0.94
C SER A 307 -17.69 -9.66 0.17
N LEU A 308 -17.75 -9.83 -1.15
CA LEU A 308 -18.78 -9.23 -2.00
C LEU A 308 -20.19 -9.75 -1.69
N ILE A 309 -20.35 -11.04 -1.38
CA ILE A 309 -21.65 -11.61 -0.97
C ILE A 309 -22.19 -10.86 0.25
N HIS A 310 -21.36 -10.56 1.23
CA HIS A 310 -21.77 -9.86 2.45
C HIS A 310 -21.98 -8.35 2.25
N ILE A 311 -21.33 -7.74 1.27
CA ILE A 311 -21.47 -6.30 0.97
C ILE A 311 -22.63 -6.05 0.01
N SER A 312 -22.85 -6.94 -0.95
CA SER A 312 -23.81 -6.74 -2.04
C SER A 312 -25.17 -7.39 -1.83
N GLU A 313 -25.43 -8.08 -0.74
CA GLU A 313 -26.78 -8.56 -0.44
C GLU A 313 -27.66 -7.41 0.06
N PRO A 314 -28.50 -6.80 -0.82
CA PRO A 314 -29.36 -5.69 -0.43
C PRO A 314 -30.65 -6.14 0.25
N THR A 315 -30.91 -7.42 0.36
CA THR A 315 -32.17 -7.95 0.85
C THR A 315 -32.06 -8.54 2.24
N ARG A 316 -31.79 -7.70 3.22
CA ARG A 316 -32.31 -8.02 4.53
C ARG A 316 -33.83 -7.84 4.48
N ARG A 317 -34.57 -8.91 4.32
CA ARG A 317 -35.99 -8.93 4.69
C ARG A 317 -36.06 -8.56 6.16
N SER A 318 -36.52 -7.36 6.47
CA SER A 318 -36.99 -7.00 7.78
C SER A 318 -38.28 -7.80 7.99
N TYR A 319 -38.21 -8.89 8.71
CA TYR A 319 -39.40 -9.41 9.34
C TYR A 319 -39.72 -8.46 10.48
N ILE A 320 -40.68 -7.60 10.24
CA ILE A 320 -41.43 -6.93 11.30
C ILE A 320 -42.56 -7.92 11.63
N SER A 321 -42.44 -8.56 12.77
CA SER A 321 -43.57 -9.16 13.47
C SER A 321 -44.20 -8.13 14.32
#